data_f9253907aca5454fcb852d359ea5dbc0
#
_entry.id   f9253907aca5454fcb852d359ea5dbc0
#
_cell.length_a   1.000
_cell.length_b   1.000
_cell.length_c   1.000
_cell.angle_alpha   90.00
_cell.angle_beta   90.00
_cell.angle_gamma   90.00
#
_symmetry.space_group_name_H-M   'P 1'
#
loop_
_entity.id
_entity.type
_entity.pdbx_description
1 polymer ?
#
loop_
_entity_poly.entity_id
_entity_poly.type
_entity_poly.pdbx_seq_one_letter_code
_entity_poly.pdbx_strand_id
1 'polypeptide(L)' 'MGARQTADLAELKDWVEGLRAAAHQARNAGNVTLAEALDITRFEVYESYLDEEYTNNRAKRLMIRS' A
#
# COMPACT_ATOMS: atom_id res chain seq x y z
N MET A 1 -7.30 7.81 -21.24
CA MET A 1 -7.27 7.68 -20.86
C MET A 1 -7.16 7.55 -20.02
N GLY A 2 -7.34 7.70 -20.12
CA GLY A 2 -7.14 7.85 -19.19
C GLY A 2 -6.97 7.23 -18.27
N ALA A 3 -6.65 7.22 -18.66
CA ALA A 3 -6.47 6.12 -17.97
C ALA A 3 -5.92 6.34 -16.66
N ARG A 4 -6.59 5.93 -15.74
CA ARG A 4 -6.10 5.93 -14.42
C ARG A 4 -4.91 5.03 -14.28
N GLN A 5 -3.89 5.58 -13.73
CA GLN A 5 -2.69 4.82 -13.44
C GLN A 5 -2.75 4.33 -12.03
N THR A 6 -3.60 3.39 -11.77
CA THR A 6 -3.63 2.81 -10.44
C THR A 6 -2.82 1.53 -10.41
N ALA A 7 -1.96 1.42 -9.44
CA ALA A 7 -1.26 0.17 -9.19
C ALA A 7 -2.27 -0.88 -8.78
N ASP A 8 -2.06 -2.12 -9.18
CA ASP A 8 -2.95 -3.19 -8.74
C ASP A 8 -2.61 -3.60 -7.31
N LEU A 9 -3.45 -4.46 -6.75
CA LEU A 9 -3.30 -4.84 -5.35
C LEU A 9 -1.96 -5.52 -5.06
N ALA A 10 -1.48 -6.31 -6.00
CA ALA A 10 -0.21 -7.00 -5.79
C ALA A 10 0.93 -6.00 -5.71
N GLU A 11 0.93 -4.99 -6.57
CA GLU A 11 1.94 -3.95 -6.54
C GLU A 11 1.88 -3.15 -5.25
N LEU A 12 0.69 -2.78 -4.83
CA LEU A 12 0.54 -2.02 -3.59
C LEU A 12 1.04 -2.81 -2.40
N LYS A 13 0.73 -4.10 -2.37
CA LYS A 13 1.21 -4.96 -1.30
C LYS A 13 2.72 -5.05 -1.29
N ASP A 14 3.32 -5.18 -2.47
CA ASP A 14 4.78 -5.23 -2.57
C ASP A 14 5.41 -3.94 -2.07
N TRP A 15 4.81 -2.79 -2.40
CA TRP A 15 5.31 -1.51 -1.94
C TRP A 15 5.24 -1.41 -0.42
N VAL A 16 4.14 -1.84 0.17
CA VAL A 16 4.00 -1.80 1.62
C VAL A 16 5.08 -2.65 2.28
N GLU A 17 5.30 -3.84 1.76
CA GLU A 17 6.31 -4.74 2.33
C GLU A 17 7.72 -4.20 2.14
N GLY A 18 7.99 -3.61 0.97
CA GLY A 18 9.30 -3.02 0.71
C GLY A 18 9.58 -1.84 1.62
N LEU A 19 8.57 -1.00 1.83
CA LEU A 19 8.74 0.16 2.72
C LEU A 19 8.92 -0.29 4.16
N ARG A 20 8.22 -1.33 4.56
CA ARG A 20 8.37 -1.88 5.90
C ARG A 20 9.80 -2.38 6.12
N ALA A 21 10.33 -3.12 5.16
CA ALA A 21 11.69 -3.64 5.27
C ALA A 21 12.70 -2.50 5.30
N ALA A 22 12.49 -1.47 4.47
CA ALA A 22 13.39 -0.33 4.44
C ALA A 22 13.37 0.42 5.77
N ALA A 23 12.19 0.59 6.36
CA ALA A 23 12.08 1.25 7.65
C ALA A 23 12.81 0.46 8.73
N HIS A 24 12.68 -0.85 8.68
CA HIS A 24 13.38 -1.70 9.64
C HIS A 24 14.88 -1.56 9.51
N GLN A 25 15.38 -1.55 8.29
CA GLN A 25 16.82 -1.36 8.06
C GLN A 25 17.29 0.00 8.53
N ALA A 26 16.49 1.04 8.30
CA ALA A 26 16.84 2.37 8.75
C ALA A 26 16.93 2.43 10.27
N ARG A 27 16.04 1.77 10.98
CA ARG A 27 16.08 1.72 12.43
C ARG A 27 17.33 0.99 12.91
N ASN A 28 17.65 -0.12 12.27
CA ASN A 28 18.84 -0.87 12.63
C ASN A 28 20.10 -0.06 12.42
N ALA A 29 20.10 0.81 11.43
CA ALA A 29 21.26 1.68 11.17
C ALA A 29 21.27 2.92 12.07
N GLY A 30 20.28 3.08 12.92
CA GLY A 30 20.19 4.23 13.80
C GLY A 30 19.59 5.46 13.15
N ASN A 31 19.04 5.33 11.94
CA ASN A 31 18.48 6.47 11.23
C ASN A 31 16.98 6.54 11.49
N VAL A 32 16.64 7.05 12.69
CA VAL A 32 15.24 7.09 13.12
C VAL A 32 14.41 8.04 12.26
N THR A 33 14.99 9.15 11.85
CA THR A 33 14.26 10.12 11.03
C THR A 33 13.82 9.49 9.71
N LEU A 34 14.73 8.76 9.06
CA LEU A 34 14.38 8.09 7.82
C LEU A 34 13.37 6.99 8.06
N ALA A 35 13.50 6.26 9.16
CA ALA A 35 12.56 5.21 9.48
C ALA A 35 11.15 5.75 9.65
N GLU A 36 11.03 6.90 10.32
CA GLU A 36 9.72 7.53 10.50
C GLU A 36 9.13 7.98 9.18
N ALA A 37 9.95 8.57 8.32
CA ALA A 37 9.47 8.99 7.00
C ALA A 37 8.98 7.79 6.18
N LEU A 38 9.70 6.68 6.26
CA LEU A 38 9.30 5.48 5.55
C LEU A 38 8.01 4.90 6.12
N ASP A 39 7.83 4.96 7.44
CA ASP A 39 6.59 4.49 8.05
C ASP A 39 5.41 5.33 7.61
N ILE A 40 5.57 6.65 7.53
CA ILE A 40 4.48 7.53 7.09
C ILE A 40 4.11 7.19 5.65
N THR A 41 5.10 7.04 4.79
CA THR A 41 4.85 6.68 3.39
C THR A 41 4.17 5.31 3.31
N ARG A 42 4.62 4.36 4.12
CA ARG A 42 4.01 3.04 4.14
C ARG A 42 2.54 3.10 4.53
N PHE A 43 2.21 3.94 5.49
CA PHE A 43 0.82 4.12 5.90
C PHE A 43 -0.02 4.65 4.75
N GLU A 44 0.49 5.61 4.00
CA GLU A 44 -0.25 6.17 2.88
C GLU A 44 -0.49 5.13 1.80
N VAL A 45 0.52 4.33 1.50
CA VAL A 45 0.37 3.26 0.51
C VAL A 45 -0.58 2.20 1.03
N TYR A 46 -0.50 1.90 2.31
CA TYR A 46 -1.36 0.90 2.92
C TYR A 46 -2.83 1.33 2.86
N GLU A 47 -3.10 2.61 3.10
CA GLU A 47 -4.46 3.11 2.98
C GLU A 47 -4.99 2.96 1.57
N SER A 48 -4.13 3.24 0.57
CA SER A 48 -4.53 3.03 -0.82
C SER A 48 -4.83 1.57 -1.09
N TYR A 49 -4.03 0.66 -0.53
CA TYR A 49 -4.26 -0.77 -0.67
C TYR A 49 -5.62 -1.16 -0.10
N LEU A 50 -5.94 -0.65 1.09
CA LEU A 50 -7.23 -0.97 1.71
C LEU A 50 -8.39 -0.44 0.90
N ASP A 51 -8.26 0.75 0.34
CA ASP A 51 -9.30 1.32 -0.50
C ASP A 51 -9.53 0.48 -1.74
N GLU A 52 -8.45 0.07 -2.39
CA GLU A 52 -8.58 -0.75 -3.58
C GLU A 52 -9.19 -2.11 -3.26
N GLU A 53 -8.76 -2.70 -2.14
CA GLU A 53 -9.29 -3.99 -1.74
C GLU A 53 -10.79 -3.88 -1.45
N TYR A 54 -11.18 -2.84 -0.74
CA TYR A 54 -12.59 -2.64 -0.43
C TYR A 54 -13.41 -2.45 -1.70
N THR A 55 -12.91 -1.66 -2.62
CA THR A 55 -13.62 -1.40 -3.88
C THR A 55 -13.76 -2.68 -4.68
N ASN A 56 -12.69 -3.47 -4.77
CA ASN A 56 -12.74 -4.73 -5.50
C ASN A 56 -13.71 -5.71 -4.87
N ASN A 57 -13.71 -5.81 -3.55
CA ASN A 57 -14.62 -6.71 -2.86
C ASN A 57 -16.06 -6.28 -3.05
N ARG A 58 -16.30 -4.99 -3.02
CA ARG A 58 -17.64 -4.48 -3.24
C ARG A 58 -18.12 -4.78 -4.65
N ALA A 59 -17.25 -4.60 -5.64
CA ALA A 59 -17.60 -4.89 -7.02
C ALA A 59 -17.91 -6.36 -7.20
N LYS A 60 -17.11 -7.23 -6.60
CA LYS A 60 -17.36 -8.67 -6.67
C LYS A 60 -18.69 -9.04 -6.05
N ARG A 61 -18.99 -8.42 -4.93
CA ARG A 61 -20.24 -8.70 -4.22
C ARG A 61 -21.43 -8.31 -5.07
N LEU A 62 -21.36 -7.16 -5.72
CA LEU A 62 -22.41 -6.71 -6.59
C LEU A 62 -22.60 -7.63 -7.78
N MET A 63 -21.50 -8.11 -8.34
CA MET A 63 -21.58 -9.03 -9.47
C MET A 63 -22.20 -10.36 -9.07
N ILE A 64 -21.85 -10.84 -7.90
CA ILE A 64 -22.39 -12.12 -7.44
C ILE A 64 -23.89 -12.03 -7.22
N ARG A 65 -24.33 -10.90 -6.74
CA ARG A 65 -25.76 -10.73 -6.47
C ARG A 65 -26.59 -10.64 -7.73
N SER A 66 -26.02 -10.19 -8.79
CA SER A 66 -26.79 -10.10 -10.02
C SER A 66 -26.84 -11.45 -10.71
#